data_06e537f7c4138bfd22579c6a5c005d15
#
_entry.id   06e537f7c4138bfd22579c6a5c005d15
#
_cell.length_a   1.000
_cell.length_b   1.000
_cell.length_c   1.000
_cell.angle_alpha   90.00
_cell.angle_beta   90.00
_cell.angle_gamma   90.00
#
_symmetry.space_group_name_H-M   'P 1'
#
loop_
_entity.id
_entity.type
_entity.pdbx_description
1 polymer ?
#
loop_
_entity_poly.entity_id
_entity_poly.type
_entity_poly.pdbx_seq_one_letter_code
_entity_poly.pdbx_strand_id
1 'polypeptide(L)'
;MAYLINGEGSKTCVLAHGAGAPMDSAWMENFAVNLAKQGIKVVRFEFPYMQERRENGKKRPPNRQPELIGSFQQVLHDIEGPWVLAGKSMGGRMASILASELAAQPDDKLSQQLKGVLALGYPFHPQGKPEKLRIDHLPIVNVPMAIVQGDRDKLGDKPLVEGLGLPTGLQFLWLEDGDHDLKPRVKSGFKHEEHLVRAVDYSAQFIKQCFSR
;
A
#
# COMPACT_ATOMS: atom_id res chain seq x y z
N MET A 1 -5.40 17.24 9.43
CA MET A 1 -5.54 16.50 8.13
C MET A 1 -6.93 15.86 8.10
N ALA A 2 -7.58 15.77 6.95
CA ALA A 2 -8.89 15.08 6.84
C ALA A 2 -8.66 13.57 6.62
N TYR A 3 -9.47 12.74 7.27
CA TYR A 3 -9.43 11.29 7.15
C TYR A 3 -10.79 10.74 6.70
N LEU A 4 -10.76 9.66 5.91
CA LEU A 4 -11.91 8.81 5.67
C LEU A 4 -11.73 7.51 6.44
N ILE A 5 -12.67 7.19 7.33
CA ILE A 5 -12.59 6.01 8.18
C ILE A 5 -13.71 5.05 7.80
N ASN A 6 -13.36 3.80 7.54
CA ASN A 6 -14.29 2.72 7.28
C ASN A 6 -14.10 1.63 8.33
N GLY A 7 -15.21 1.15 8.87
CA GLY A 7 -15.20 0.10 9.91
C GLY A 7 -14.73 0.58 11.27
N GLU A 8 -14.85 -0.32 12.24
CA GLU A 8 -14.46 -0.16 13.63
C GLU A 8 -13.63 -1.38 14.07
N GLY A 9 -12.89 -1.26 15.16
CA GLY A 9 -12.12 -2.37 15.71
C GLY A 9 -10.70 -1.99 16.11
N SER A 10 -10.03 -2.96 16.74
CA SER A 10 -8.66 -2.80 17.27
C SER A 10 -7.55 -3.01 16.22
N LYS A 11 -7.89 -3.54 15.04
CA LYS A 11 -6.94 -3.77 13.94
C LYS A 11 -7.02 -2.63 12.96
N THR A 12 -6.08 -1.70 13.02
CA THR A 12 -6.06 -0.50 12.18
C THR A 12 -5.15 -0.69 10.97
N CYS A 13 -5.69 -0.38 9.80
CA CYS A 13 -4.96 -0.29 8.52
C CYS A 13 -4.93 1.17 8.07
N VAL A 14 -3.76 1.77 7.97
CA VAL A 14 -3.58 3.13 7.42
C VAL A 14 -3.27 3.00 5.94
N LEU A 15 -4.20 3.41 5.10
CA LEU A 15 -4.19 3.16 3.65
C LEU A 15 -3.93 4.45 2.86
N ALA A 16 -2.74 4.54 2.26
CA ALA A 16 -2.32 5.64 1.40
C ALA A 16 -2.70 5.42 -0.06
N HIS A 17 -3.12 6.49 -0.73
CA HIS A 17 -3.48 6.47 -2.15
C HIS A 17 -2.27 6.42 -3.10
N GLY A 18 -2.50 6.07 -4.36
CA GLY A 18 -1.52 6.12 -5.44
C GLY A 18 -1.31 7.54 -5.99
N ALA A 19 -0.30 7.69 -6.89
CA ALA A 19 0.07 9.01 -7.42
C ALA A 19 -1.03 9.71 -8.23
N GLY A 20 -1.90 8.97 -8.90
CA GLY A 20 -2.85 9.50 -9.88
C GLY A 20 -4.27 9.77 -9.36
N ALA A 21 -4.66 9.15 -8.25
CA ALA A 21 -6.03 9.14 -7.77
C ALA A 21 -6.13 9.47 -6.27
N PRO A 22 -7.19 10.20 -5.84
CA PRO A 22 -7.38 10.60 -4.44
C PRO A 22 -7.81 9.42 -3.55
N MET A 23 -7.82 9.67 -2.22
CA MET A 23 -8.20 8.67 -1.21
C MET A 23 -9.64 8.17 -1.33
N ASP A 24 -10.52 8.90 -2.00
CA ASP A 24 -11.94 8.58 -2.24
C ASP A 24 -12.24 8.14 -3.68
N SER A 25 -11.20 7.82 -4.46
CA SER A 25 -11.40 7.22 -5.77
C SER A 25 -12.16 5.90 -5.65
N ALA A 26 -12.94 5.54 -6.69
CA ALA A 26 -13.78 4.34 -6.68
C ALA A 26 -13.01 3.06 -6.32
N TRP A 27 -11.75 2.93 -6.77
CA TRP A 27 -10.89 1.81 -6.42
C TRP A 27 -10.56 1.78 -4.92
N MET A 28 -10.10 2.93 -4.38
CA MET A 28 -9.74 3.08 -2.96
C MET A 28 -10.95 2.89 -2.04
N GLU A 29 -12.10 3.43 -2.42
CA GLU A 29 -13.35 3.28 -1.69
C GLU A 29 -13.80 1.81 -1.65
N ASN A 30 -13.86 1.16 -2.81
CA ASN A 30 -14.25 -0.25 -2.90
C ASN A 30 -13.36 -1.14 -2.02
N PHE A 31 -12.04 -0.95 -2.12
CA PHE A 31 -11.09 -1.73 -1.34
C PHE A 31 -11.26 -1.49 0.17
N ALA A 32 -11.34 -0.23 0.61
CA ALA A 32 -11.45 0.14 2.02
C ALA A 32 -12.76 -0.35 2.66
N VAL A 33 -13.89 -0.19 1.96
CA VAL A 33 -15.21 -0.64 2.43
C VAL A 33 -15.24 -2.17 2.60
N ASN A 34 -14.71 -2.91 1.62
CA ASN A 34 -14.72 -4.38 1.70
C ASN A 34 -13.71 -4.90 2.73
N LEU A 35 -12.56 -4.24 2.90
CA LEU A 35 -11.63 -4.58 3.97
C LEU A 35 -12.22 -4.31 5.36
N ALA A 36 -12.99 -3.23 5.50
CA ALA A 36 -13.70 -2.90 6.74
C ALA A 36 -14.76 -3.95 7.10
N LYS A 37 -15.48 -4.52 6.12
CA LYS A 37 -16.41 -5.65 6.34
C LYS A 37 -15.73 -6.90 6.92
N GLN A 38 -14.40 -7.01 6.76
CA GLN A 38 -13.59 -8.08 7.34
C GLN A 38 -13.16 -7.80 8.81
N GLY A 39 -13.70 -6.74 9.43
CA GLY A 39 -13.41 -6.37 10.82
C GLY A 39 -12.09 -5.60 11.01
N ILE A 40 -11.69 -4.83 10.00
CA ILE A 40 -10.50 -4.00 10.03
C ILE A 40 -10.92 -2.54 9.95
N LYS A 41 -10.42 -1.70 10.89
CA LYS A 41 -10.57 -0.26 10.80
C LYS A 41 -9.61 0.28 9.75
N VAL A 42 -10.13 0.86 8.67
CA VAL A 42 -9.33 1.43 7.58
C VAL A 42 -9.35 2.94 7.66
N VAL A 43 -8.18 3.55 7.83
CA VAL A 43 -8.00 5.01 7.84
C VAL A 43 -7.31 5.42 6.54
N ARG A 44 -7.99 6.19 5.71
CA ARG A 44 -7.48 6.75 4.46
C ARG A 44 -7.16 8.23 4.64
N PHE A 45 -6.08 8.69 4.02
CA PHE A 45 -5.64 10.08 4.05
C PHE A 45 -5.13 10.53 2.69
N GLU A 46 -4.89 11.82 2.51
CA GLU A 46 -4.30 12.37 1.31
C GLU A 46 -2.93 13.00 1.55
N PHE A 47 -2.02 12.73 0.61
CA PHE A 47 -0.76 13.45 0.53
C PHE A 47 -0.98 14.92 0.13
N PRO A 48 -0.08 15.85 0.52
CA PRO A 48 -0.30 17.29 0.36
C PRO A 48 -0.62 17.74 -1.07
N TYR A 49 0.05 17.21 -2.09
CA TYR A 49 -0.22 17.55 -3.48
C TYR A 49 -1.66 17.20 -3.93
N MET A 50 -2.25 16.17 -3.33
CA MET A 50 -3.62 15.77 -3.64
C MET A 50 -4.64 16.64 -2.88
N GLN A 51 -4.32 17.05 -1.65
CA GLN A 51 -5.11 18.05 -0.92
C GLN A 51 -5.15 19.37 -1.68
N GLU A 52 -4.00 19.88 -2.12
CA GLU A 52 -3.94 21.09 -2.95
C GLU A 52 -4.75 20.94 -4.25
N ARG A 53 -4.75 19.75 -4.87
CA ARG A 53 -5.56 19.50 -6.05
C ARG A 53 -7.06 19.60 -5.78
N ARG A 54 -7.53 19.23 -4.57
CA ARG A 54 -8.93 19.40 -4.18
C ARG A 54 -9.30 20.89 -4.07
N GLU A 55 -8.40 21.68 -3.52
CA GLU A 55 -8.65 23.11 -3.28
C GLU A 55 -8.61 23.92 -4.57
N ASN A 56 -7.66 23.67 -5.45
CA ASN A 56 -7.40 24.52 -6.61
C ASN A 56 -7.68 23.86 -7.98
N GLY A 57 -8.06 22.58 -8.02
CA GLY A 57 -8.36 21.82 -9.24
C GLY A 57 -7.12 21.48 -10.12
N LYS A 58 -5.92 21.95 -9.78
CA LYS A 58 -4.72 21.81 -10.62
C LYS A 58 -4.03 20.48 -10.36
N LYS A 59 -3.80 19.71 -11.43
CA LYS A 59 -2.97 18.50 -11.37
C LYS A 59 -1.52 18.89 -11.17
N ARG A 60 -0.89 18.28 -10.16
CA ARG A 60 0.54 18.42 -9.86
C ARG A 60 1.18 17.04 -9.75
N PRO A 61 2.49 16.93 -10.02
CA PRO A 61 3.23 15.74 -9.66
C PRO A 61 3.22 15.55 -8.14
N PRO A 62 3.41 14.31 -7.65
CA PRO A 62 3.59 14.06 -6.22
C PRO A 62 4.70 14.90 -5.61
N ASN A 63 4.55 15.25 -4.34
CA ASN A 63 5.61 15.84 -3.54
C ASN A 63 6.87 14.97 -3.55
N ARG A 64 8.00 15.53 -3.12
CA ARG A 64 9.23 14.76 -2.91
C ARG A 64 9.04 13.73 -1.80
N GLN A 65 9.81 12.64 -1.85
CA GLN A 65 9.69 11.53 -0.91
C GLN A 65 9.70 11.96 0.57
N PRO A 66 10.60 12.84 1.06
CA PRO A 66 10.58 13.26 2.46
C PRO A 66 9.26 13.90 2.91
N GLU A 67 8.63 14.69 2.03
CA GLU A 67 7.34 15.33 2.31
C GLU A 67 6.20 14.30 2.40
N LEU A 68 6.22 13.28 1.51
CA LEU A 68 5.25 12.18 1.54
C LEU A 68 5.41 11.34 2.81
N ILE A 69 6.64 11.03 3.21
CA ILE A 69 6.94 10.30 4.44
C ILE A 69 6.51 11.11 5.66
N GLY A 70 6.85 12.39 5.73
CA GLY A 70 6.43 13.28 6.83
C GLY A 70 4.91 13.36 6.97
N SER A 71 4.17 13.41 5.85
CA SER A 71 2.71 13.37 5.88
C SER A 71 2.18 12.03 6.42
N PHE A 72 2.81 10.91 6.06
CA PHE A 72 2.43 9.60 6.58
C PHE A 72 2.68 9.52 8.09
N GLN A 73 3.85 10.00 8.57
CA GLN A 73 4.17 10.07 10.00
C GLN A 73 3.16 10.94 10.76
N GLN A 74 2.75 12.09 10.18
CA GLN A 74 1.75 12.96 10.81
C GLN A 74 0.44 12.20 11.04
N VAL A 75 -0.02 11.40 10.08
CA VAL A 75 -1.21 10.54 10.24
C VAL A 75 -1.05 9.58 11.42
N LEU A 76 0.13 8.96 11.56
CA LEU A 76 0.40 8.02 12.65
C LEU A 76 0.47 8.70 14.03
N HIS A 77 0.82 9.98 14.09
CA HIS A 77 0.72 10.77 15.32
C HIS A 77 -0.72 11.15 15.68
N ASP A 78 -1.57 11.35 14.65
CA ASP A 78 -2.96 11.78 14.84
C ASP A 78 -3.90 10.61 15.22
N ILE A 79 -3.51 9.38 14.94
CA ILE A 79 -4.30 8.18 15.19
C ILE A 79 -3.61 7.25 16.19
N GLU A 80 -4.42 6.59 17.03
CA GLU A 80 -3.89 5.59 17.94
C GLU A 80 -3.51 4.31 17.21
N GLY A 81 -2.34 3.74 17.55
CA GLY A 81 -1.86 2.44 17.06
C GLY A 81 -2.25 1.30 18.01
N PRO A 82 -1.87 0.07 17.67
CA PRO A 82 -0.96 -0.32 16.59
C PRO A 82 -1.59 -0.34 15.19
N TRP A 83 -0.72 -0.31 14.14
CA TRP A 83 -1.16 -0.25 12.74
C TRP A 83 -0.48 -1.26 11.83
N VAL A 84 -1.14 -1.58 10.72
CA VAL A 84 -0.52 -2.02 9.45
C VAL A 84 -0.54 -0.84 8.50
N LEU A 85 0.62 -0.48 7.95
CA LEU A 85 0.73 0.54 6.91
C LEU A 85 0.41 -0.10 5.57
N ALA A 86 -0.48 0.52 4.81
CA ALA A 86 -0.87 0.02 3.51
C ALA A 86 -0.88 1.12 2.45
N GLY A 87 -0.83 0.74 1.19
CA GLY A 87 -1.02 1.71 0.12
C GLY A 87 -1.10 1.11 -1.27
N LYS A 88 -1.77 1.86 -2.14
CA LYS A 88 -1.82 1.59 -3.57
C LYS A 88 -0.61 2.22 -4.26
N SER A 89 0.13 1.43 -5.04
CA SER A 89 1.21 1.95 -5.89
C SER A 89 2.23 2.80 -5.10
N MET A 90 2.36 4.07 -5.41
CA MET A 90 3.21 5.02 -4.68
C MET A 90 2.96 4.97 -3.16
N GLY A 91 1.70 4.88 -2.73
CA GLY A 91 1.36 4.79 -1.31
C GLY A 91 1.95 3.56 -0.64
N GLY A 92 1.91 2.39 -1.29
CA GLY A 92 2.53 1.16 -0.79
C GLY A 92 4.05 1.25 -0.72
N ARG A 93 4.67 1.92 -1.70
CA ARG A 93 6.10 2.20 -1.66
C ARG A 93 6.46 3.16 -0.52
N MET A 94 5.67 4.22 -0.28
CA MET A 94 5.91 5.13 0.85
C MET A 94 5.74 4.40 2.20
N ALA A 95 4.75 3.53 2.33
CA ALA A 95 4.56 2.70 3.50
C ALA A 95 5.79 1.81 3.79
N SER A 96 6.36 1.17 2.76
CA SER A 96 7.55 0.32 2.94
C SER A 96 8.83 1.12 3.24
N ILE A 97 8.99 2.31 2.68
CA ILE A 97 10.12 3.21 3.00
C ILE A 97 10.00 3.69 4.45
N LEU A 98 8.83 4.17 4.87
CA LEU A 98 8.60 4.56 6.26
C LEU A 98 8.89 3.41 7.23
N ALA A 99 8.45 2.20 6.90
CA ALA A 99 8.75 1.02 7.72
C ALA A 99 10.26 0.75 7.82
N SER A 100 11.03 0.95 6.74
CA SER A 100 12.49 0.81 6.77
C SER A 100 13.18 1.90 7.60
N GLU A 101 12.66 3.14 7.57
CA GLU A 101 13.18 4.23 8.41
C GLU A 101 12.88 3.99 9.90
N LEU A 102 11.67 3.50 10.22
CA LEU A 102 11.29 3.12 11.58
C LEU A 102 12.08 1.93 12.12
N ALA A 103 12.46 0.97 11.26
CA ALA A 103 13.30 -0.17 11.64
C ALA A 103 14.68 0.26 12.17
N ALA A 104 15.19 1.41 11.73
CA ALA A 104 16.43 2.01 12.24
C ALA A 104 16.28 2.72 13.60
N GLN A 105 15.06 2.85 14.12
CA GLN A 105 14.71 3.58 15.34
C GLN A 105 13.81 2.70 16.25
N PRO A 106 14.31 1.57 16.79
CA PRO A 106 13.47 0.59 17.50
C PRO A 106 12.82 1.14 18.77
N ASP A 107 13.41 2.16 19.40
CA ASP A 107 12.90 2.81 20.60
C ASP A 107 11.82 3.86 20.30
N ASP A 108 11.61 4.22 19.05
CA ASP A 108 10.58 5.15 18.64
C ASP A 108 9.19 4.55 18.83
N LYS A 109 8.25 5.35 19.34
CA LYS A 109 6.87 4.92 19.61
C LYS A 109 6.15 4.42 18.35
N LEU A 110 6.39 5.04 17.19
CA LEU A 110 5.78 4.61 15.94
C LEU A 110 6.35 3.25 15.51
N SER A 111 7.66 3.04 15.70
CA SER A 111 8.31 1.77 15.41
C SER A 111 7.69 0.61 16.21
N GLN A 112 7.48 0.81 17.49
CA GLN A 112 6.89 -0.21 18.39
C GLN A 112 5.43 -0.53 18.07
N GLN A 113 4.70 0.40 17.45
CA GLN A 113 3.31 0.23 17.06
C GLN A 113 3.12 -0.33 15.67
N LEU A 114 4.16 -0.34 14.83
CA LEU A 114 4.10 -0.89 13.49
C LEU A 114 4.02 -2.42 13.51
N LYS A 115 2.95 -2.98 12.92
CA LYS A 115 2.69 -4.42 12.89
C LYS A 115 2.98 -5.07 11.54
N GLY A 116 2.98 -4.31 10.45
CA GLY A 116 3.25 -4.84 9.11
C GLY A 116 3.05 -3.82 8.01
N VAL A 117 3.39 -4.21 6.79
CA VAL A 117 3.27 -3.40 5.58
C VAL A 117 2.53 -4.17 4.50
N LEU A 118 1.56 -3.54 3.85
CA LEU A 118 0.80 -4.09 2.73
C LEU A 118 0.88 -3.17 1.52
N ALA A 119 1.40 -3.65 0.41
CA ALA A 119 1.42 -2.90 -0.84
C ALA A 119 0.46 -3.52 -1.89
N LEU A 120 -0.26 -2.66 -2.59
CA LEU A 120 -1.23 -3.03 -3.62
C LEU A 120 -0.75 -2.46 -4.96
N GLY A 121 -0.22 -3.31 -5.83
CA GLY A 121 0.44 -2.89 -7.07
C GLY A 121 1.74 -2.13 -6.77
N TYR A 122 2.75 -2.82 -6.22
CA TYR A 122 4.02 -2.18 -5.86
C TYR A 122 4.79 -1.74 -7.12
N PRO A 123 5.24 -0.46 -7.19
CA PRO A 123 5.98 0.02 -8.35
C PRO A 123 7.47 -0.29 -8.22
N PHE A 124 7.90 -1.49 -8.62
CA PHE A 124 9.29 -1.96 -8.54
C PHE A 124 10.27 -1.08 -9.30
N HIS A 125 9.79 -0.37 -10.33
CA HIS A 125 10.54 0.61 -11.10
C HIS A 125 9.61 1.70 -11.64
N PRO A 126 10.13 2.87 -12.12
CA PRO A 126 9.34 3.85 -12.85
C PRO A 126 8.88 3.29 -14.19
N GLN A 127 7.78 3.78 -14.71
CA GLN A 127 7.29 3.40 -16.03
C GLN A 127 8.36 3.61 -17.10
N GLY A 128 8.62 2.57 -17.90
CA GLY A 128 9.59 2.59 -18.98
C GLY A 128 11.06 2.64 -18.55
N LYS A 129 11.36 2.40 -17.25
CA LYS A 129 12.74 2.38 -16.71
C LYS A 129 12.96 1.18 -15.80
N PRO A 130 12.89 -0.07 -16.34
CA PRO A 130 13.01 -1.28 -15.53
C PRO A 130 14.38 -1.44 -14.84
N GLU A 131 15.41 -0.77 -15.35
CA GLU A 131 16.75 -0.74 -14.76
C GLU A 131 16.84 0.09 -13.46
N LYS A 132 15.84 0.96 -13.22
CA LYS A 132 15.81 1.82 -12.01
C LYS A 132 14.96 1.19 -10.91
N LEU A 133 15.49 0.16 -10.30
CA LEU A 133 14.80 -0.56 -9.24
C LEU A 133 14.54 0.33 -8.00
N ARG A 134 13.48 0.00 -7.27
CA ARG A 134 12.99 0.71 -6.09
C ARG A 134 12.85 -0.26 -4.92
N ILE A 135 13.88 -1.06 -4.68
CA ILE A 135 13.84 -2.19 -3.74
C ILE A 135 14.90 -2.11 -2.64
N ASP A 136 15.84 -1.16 -2.69
CA ASP A 136 17.03 -1.10 -1.82
C ASP A 136 16.69 -1.05 -0.32
N HIS A 137 15.53 -0.49 0.03
CA HIS A 137 15.05 -0.39 1.41
C HIS A 137 14.29 -1.65 1.89
N LEU A 138 13.85 -2.53 0.98
CA LEU A 138 13.02 -3.69 1.36
C LEU A 138 13.74 -4.67 2.32
N PRO A 139 15.06 -4.94 2.20
CA PRO A 139 15.77 -5.77 3.14
C PRO A 139 15.87 -5.20 4.57
N ILE A 140 15.64 -3.89 4.73
CA ILE A 140 15.70 -3.19 6.02
C ILE A 140 14.38 -3.29 6.78
N VAL A 141 13.26 -3.55 6.09
CA VAL A 141 11.95 -3.70 6.71
C VAL A 141 11.95 -4.91 7.65
N ASN A 142 11.79 -4.66 8.94
CA ASN A 142 11.90 -5.67 9.99
C ASN A 142 10.54 -6.20 10.51
N VAL A 143 9.44 -5.79 9.89
CA VAL A 143 8.08 -6.27 10.16
C VAL A 143 7.57 -7.10 8.98
N PRO A 144 6.55 -7.96 9.16
CA PRO A 144 5.92 -8.67 8.05
C PRO A 144 5.52 -7.74 6.92
N MET A 145 5.84 -8.11 5.68
CA MET A 145 5.43 -7.36 4.50
C MET A 145 4.79 -8.26 3.46
N ALA A 146 3.68 -7.78 2.88
CA ALA A 146 3.00 -8.45 1.78
C ALA A 146 2.74 -7.51 0.61
N ILE A 147 2.76 -8.08 -0.60
CA ILE A 147 2.47 -7.39 -1.84
C ILE A 147 1.38 -8.15 -2.60
N VAL A 148 0.30 -7.46 -2.94
CA VAL A 148 -0.70 -7.92 -3.92
C VAL A 148 -0.34 -7.32 -5.27
N GLN A 149 -0.03 -8.17 -6.24
CA GLN A 149 0.52 -7.72 -7.53
C GLN A 149 -0.18 -8.41 -8.71
N GLY A 150 -0.48 -7.66 -9.76
CA GLY A 150 -0.86 -8.24 -11.03
C GLY A 150 0.36 -8.85 -11.74
N ASP A 151 0.24 -10.05 -12.30
CA ASP A 151 1.38 -10.77 -12.90
C ASP A 151 1.92 -10.12 -14.18
N ARG A 152 1.17 -9.21 -14.80
CA ARG A 152 1.60 -8.39 -15.94
C ARG A 152 1.62 -6.87 -15.65
N ASP A 153 1.77 -6.48 -14.39
CA ASP A 153 1.93 -5.08 -14.01
C ASP A 153 3.18 -4.49 -14.68
N LYS A 154 3.02 -3.43 -15.47
CA LYS A 154 4.12 -2.76 -16.18
C LYS A 154 5.13 -2.05 -15.27
N LEU A 155 4.87 -1.96 -13.97
CA LEU A 155 5.79 -1.41 -12.97
C LEU A 155 6.52 -2.50 -12.16
N GLY A 156 6.37 -3.75 -12.56
CA GLY A 156 6.97 -4.94 -11.96
C GLY A 156 6.10 -6.16 -12.24
N ASP A 157 6.28 -6.77 -13.41
CA ASP A 157 5.63 -8.02 -13.78
C ASP A 157 6.25 -9.21 -13.06
N LYS A 158 5.55 -10.32 -13.05
CA LYS A 158 5.98 -11.51 -12.30
C LYS A 158 7.37 -12.01 -12.73
N PRO A 159 7.71 -12.15 -14.03
CA PRO A 159 9.04 -12.59 -14.44
C PRO A 159 10.17 -11.67 -13.96
N LEU A 160 9.98 -10.35 -14.04
CA LEU A 160 10.96 -9.39 -13.52
C LEU A 160 11.13 -9.57 -12.01
N VAL A 161 10.04 -9.57 -11.27
CA VAL A 161 10.07 -9.57 -9.78
C VAL A 161 10.64 -10.87 -9.23
N GLU A 162 10.33 -12.03 -9.83
CA GLU A 162 10.92 -13.33 -9.46
C GLU A 162 12.42 -13.40 -9.72
N GLY A 163 12.94 -12.61 -10.66
CA GLY A 163 14.37 -12.48 -10.94
C GLY A 163 15.12 -11.54 -9.98
N LEU A 164 14.41 -10.79 -9.11
CA LEU A 164 15.04 -9.90 -8.13
C LEU A 164 15.41 -10.67 -6.86
N GLY A 165 16.56 -10.36 -6.27
CA GLY A 165 16.98 -10.91 -4.97
C GLY A 165 16.21 -10.30 -3.80
N LEU A 166 14.89 -10.49 -3.78
CA LEU A 166 14.03 -9.95 -2.73
C LEU A 166 14.16 -10.71 -1.41
N PRO A 167 13.86 -10.09 -0.25
CA PRO A 167 13.89 -10.77 1.05
C PRO A 167 12.96 -11.99 1.06
N THR A 168 13.41 -13.11 1.61
CA THR A 168 12.66 -14.38 1.66
C THR A 168 11.37 -14.30 2.50
N GLY A 169 11.28 -13.35 3.43
CA GLY A 169 10.07 -13.09 4.23
C GLY A 169 8.98 -12.26 3.56
N LEU A 170 9.27 -11.73 2.36
CA LEU A 170 8.31 -10.93 1.61
C LEU A 170 7.25 -11.84 0.97
N GLN A 171 5.98 -11.59 1.30
CA GLN A 171 4.86 -12.41 0.84
C GLN A 171 4.22 -11.81 -0.41
N PHE A 172 3.77 -12.67 -1.33
CA PHE A 172 3.09 -12.24 -2.56
C PHE A 172 1.73 -12.92 -2.73
N LEU A 173 0.74 -12.12 -3.13
CA LEU A 173 -0.42 -12.61 -3.87
C LEU A 173 -0.30 -12.14 -5.33
N TRP A 174 -0.05 -13.08 -6.22
CA TRP A 174 -0.10 -12.81 -7.66
C TRP A 174 -1.54 -12.98 -8.17
N LEU A 175 -1.98 -11.98 -8.94
CA LEU A 175 -3.29 -12.00 -9.60
C LEU A 175 -3.09 -12.19 -11.09
N GLU A 176 -3.60 -13.30 -11.58
CA GLU A 176 -3.39 -13.79 -12.95
C GLU A 176 -3.92 -12.80 -14.00
N ASP A 177 -3.10 -12.48 -14.99
CA ASP A 177 -3.39 -11.50 -16.04
C ASP A 177 -3.72 -10.08 -15.51
N GLY A 178 -3.51 -9.82 -14.21
CA GLY A 178 -3.73 -8.52 -13.58
C GLY A 178 -2.72 -7.47 -14.04
N ASP A 179 -3.19 -6.25 -14.31
CA ASP A 179 -2.34 -5.08 -14.53
C ASP A 179 -2.03 -4.33 -13.22
N HIS A 180 -1.52 -3.09 -13.33
CA HIS A 180 -1.21 -2.25 -12.17
C HIS A 180 -2.42 -1.96 -11.27
N ASP A 181 -3.63 -1.98 -11.80
CA ASP A 181 -4.89 -1.83 -11.06
C ASP A 181 -5.53 -3.17 -10.71
N LEU A 182 -4.76 -4.26 -10.83
CA LEU A 182 -5.18 -5.65 -10.60
C LEU A 182 -6.26 -6.10 -11.61
N LYS A 183 -6.41 -5.40 -12.74
CA LYS A 183 -7.45 -5.65 -13.72
C LYS A 183 -6.95 -6.63 -14.79
N PRO A 184 -7.63 -7.78 -14.94
CA PRO A 184 -7.32 -8.73 -16.02
C PRO A 184 -7.87 -8.25 -17.37
N ARG A 185 -7.30 -8.76 -18.45
CA ARG A 185 -7.85 -8.58 -19.81
C ARG A 185 -9.10 -9.42 -19.97
N VAL A 186 -10.04 -8.95 -20.78
CA VAL A 186 -11.30 -9.68 -21.06
C VAL A 186 -11.04 -11.10 -21.56
N LYS A 187 -10.03 -11.29 -22.40
CA LYS A 187 -9.67 -12.59 -22.99
C LYS A 187 -9.09 -13.61 -22.00
N SER A 188 -8.72 -13.19 -20.79
CA SER A 188 -8.14 -14.09 -19.77
C SER A 188 -9.16 -14.99 -19.09
N GLY A 189 -10.44 -14.65 -19.18
CA GLY A 189 -11.52 -15.34 -18.46
C GLY A 189 -11.70 -14.90 -17.00
N PHE A 190 -10.77 -14.15 -16.45
CA PHE A 190 -10.90 -13.57 -15.09
C PHE A 190 -11.70 -12.26 -15.11
N LYS A 191 -12.30 -11.92 -13.96
CA LYS A 191 -13.00 -10.65 -13.76
C LYS A 191 -12.28 -9.77 -12.77
N HIS A 192 -12.32 -8.46 -12.99
CA HIS A 192 -11.70 -7.48 -12.09
C HIS A 192 -12.28 -7.55 -10.67
N GLU A 193 -13.58 -7.74 -10.56
CA GLU A 193 -14.26 -7.89 -9.27
C GLU A 193 -13.74 -9.09 -8.48
N GLU A 194 -13.52 -10.23 -9.15
CA GLU A 194 -12.97 -11.45 -8.52
C GLU A 194 -11.55 -11.20 -8.00
N HIS A 195 -10.72 -10.46 -8.76
CA HIS A 195 -9.38 -10.06 -8.32
C HIS A 195 -9.43 -9.11 -7.13
N LEU A 196 -10.36 -8.15 -7.11
CA LEU A 196 -10.53 -7.27 -5.95
C LEU A 196 -10.98 -8.02 -4.70
N VAL A 197 -11.89 -8.99 -4.82
CA VAL A 197 -12.30 -9.86 -3.70
C VAL A 197 -11.10 -10.64 -3.17
N ARG A 198 -10.34 -11.32 -4.04
CA ARG A 198 -9.13 -12.06 -3.65
C ARG A 198 -8.09 -11.15 -2.97
N ALA A 199 -7.91 -9.93 -3.51
CA ALA A 199 -7.01 -8.94 -2.93
C ALA A 199 -7.45 -8.52 -1.53
N VAL A 200 -8.73 -8.26 -1.32
CA VAL A 200 -9.30 -7.91 -0.01
C VAL A 200 -9.16 -9.06 0.98
N ASP A 201 -9.54 -10.29 0.59
CA ASP A 201 -9.50 -11.46 1.47
C ASP A 201 -8.06 -11.77 1.93
N TYR A 202 -7.11 -11.76 1.00
CA TYR A 202 -5.69 -11.93 1.32
C TYR A 202 -5.17 -10.83 2.24
N SER A 203 -5.52 -9.58 1.94
CA SER A 203 -5.11 -8.42 2.74
C SER A 203 -5.66 -8.50 4.17
N ALA A 204 -6.93 -8.88 4.32
CA ALA A 204 -7.56 -9.05 5.62
C ALA A 204 -6.89 -10.17 6.43
N GLN A 205 -6.60 -11.30 5.79
CA GLN A 205 -5.89 -12.40 6.43
C GLN A 205 -4.49 -11.97 6.88
N PHE A 206 -3.72 -11.33 6.00
CA PHE A 206 -2.40 -10.81 6.32
C PHE A 206 -2.42 -9.82 7.49
N ILE A 207 -3.33 -8.83 7.47
CA ILE A 207 -3.46 -7.86 8.54
C ILE A 207 -3.77 -8.56 9.87
N LYS A 208 -4.76 -9.47 9.88
CA LYS A 208 -5.09 -10.24 11.09
C LYS A 208 -3.90 -11.02 11.66
N GLN A 209 -3.09 -11.62 10.80
CA GLN A 209 -1.85 -12.32 11.20
C GLN A 209 -0.81 -11.37 11.81
N CYS A 210 -0.66 -10.15 11.29
CA CYS A 210 0.24 -9.14 11.85
C CYS A 210 -0.14 -8.75 13.29
N PHE A 211 -1.42 -8.73 13.61
CA PHE A 211 -1.90 -8.40 14.96
C PHE A 211 -1.92 -9.60 15.94
N SER A 212 -1.70 -10.80 15.45
CA SER A 212 -1.66 -12.02 16.29
C SER A 212 -0.25 -12.39 16.75
N ARG A 213 0.75 -11.64 16.30
CA ARG A 213 2.16 -11.73 16.69
C ARG A 213 2.44 -10.70 17.78
#